data_4470a82316518c401c564fb85c9365d7
#
_entry.id   4470a82316518c401c564fb85c9365d7
#
_cell.length_a   1.000
_cell.length_b   1.000
_cell.length_c   1.000
_cell.angle_alpha   90.00
_cell.angle_beta   90.00
_cell.angle_gamma   90.00
#
_symmetry.space_group_name_H-M   'P 1'
#
loop_
_entity.id
_entity.type
_entity.pdbx_description
1 polymer ?
#
loop_
_entity_poly.entity_id
_entity_poly.type
_entity_poly.pdbx_seq_one_letter_code
_entity_poly.pdbx_strand_id
1 'polypeptide(L)'
;MNPEIHLIKLSVNDDEALERAAIAHSESVLGCEFTDGAKKDLIEYVKGMNNYYGSDVFAIYTSGEELSSGLMTVCSNGDGEIAIEDLFVREAARKRGIGRAAIEALAGEYPDARAVKLYSLKSAEEFYRRIGFDQISPADNKCLSLWRKELD
;
A
#
# COMPACT_ATOMS: atom_id res chain seq x y z
N MET A 1 3.41 -10.11 18.45
CA MET A 1 2.01 -9.63 18.37
C MET A 1 1.86 -8.78 17.11
N ASN A 2 0.90 -9.13 16.27
CA ASN A 2 0.64 -8.35 15.06
C ASN A 2 -0.09 -7.06 15.43
N PRO A 3 0.29 -5.92 14.86
CA PRO A 3 -0.43 -4.67 15.10
C PRO A 3 -1.86 -4.77 14.54
N GLU A 4 -2.79 -4.12 15.21
CA GLU A 4 -4.15 -4.01 14.71
C GLU A 4 -4.20 -2.92 13.63
N ILE A 5 -4.57 -3.32 12.43
CA ILE A 5 -4.52 -2.47 11.24
C ILE A 5 -5.93 -2.26 10.69
N HIS A 6 -6.20 -1.03 10.27
CA HIS A 6 -7.40 -0.69 9.51
C HIS A 6 -6.97 -0.09 8.18
N LEU A 7 -7.57 -0.57 7.11
CA LEU A 7 -7.39 -0.01 5.77
C LEU A 7 -8.61 0.85 5.44
N ILE A 8 -8.37 2.08 5.06
CA ILE A 8 -9.42 3.00 4.62
C ILE A 8 -9.20 3.31 3.15
N LYS A 9 -10.14 2.91 2.30
CA LYS A 9 -10.08 3.25 0.88
C LYS A 9 -10.32 4.75 0.73
N LEU A 10 -9.35 5.45 0.16
CA LEU A 10 -9.44 6.90 0.00
C LEU A 10 -10.36 7.26 -1.17
N SER A 11 -11.25 8.22 -0.91
CA SER A 11 -12.13 8.81 -1.90
C SER A 11 -11.87 10.32 -1.90
N VAL A 12 -11.93 10.93 -3.08
CA VAL A 12 -11.75 12.39 -3.19
C VAL A 12 -12.84 13.17 -2.46
N ASN A 13 -13.93 12.49 -2.10
CA ASN A 13 -15.05 13.09 -1.37
C ASN A 13 -14.91 12.99 0.16
N ASP A 14 -13.95 12.24 0.65
CA ASP A 14 -13.71 12.05 2.09
C ASP A 14 -12.58 12.97 2.55
N ASP A 15 -12.95 14.22 2.84
CA ASP A 15 -12.00 15.26 3.20
C ASP A 15 -11.18 14.92 4.44
N GLU A 16 -11.82 14.35 5.46
CA GLU A 16 -11.14 14.00 6.70
C GLU A 16 -10.09 12.89 6.50
N ALA A 17 -10.44 11.86 5.75
CA ALA A 17 -9.50 10.78 5.48
C ALA A 17 -8.31 11.27 4.66
N LEU A 18 -8.54 12.16 3.68
CA LEU A 18 -7.47 12.76 2.88
C LEU A 18 -6.55 13.61 3.74
N GLU A 19 -7.10 14.40 4.66
CA GLU A 19 -6.32 15.23 5.58
C GLU A 19 -5.40 14.37 6.44
N ARG A 20 -5.93 13.29 7.00
CA ARG A 20 -5.17 12.39 7.87
C ARG A 20 -4.09 11.60 7.15
N ALA A 21 -4.28 11.34 5.86
CA ALA A 21 -3.33 10.57 5.05
C ALA A 21 -2.31 11.44 4.33
N ALA A 22 -2.51 12.74 4.27
CA ALA A 22 -1.67 13.64 3.49
C ALA A 22 -0.20 13.61 3.90
N ILE A 23 0.09 13.47 5.20
CA ILE A 23 1.47 13.45 5.67
C ILE A 23 2.21 12.19 5.22
N ALA A 24 1.52 11.06 5.16
CA ALA A 24 2.11 9.82 4.66
C ALA A 24 2.44 9.94 3.16
N HIS A 25 1.57 10.59 2.40
CA HIS A 25 1.81 10.85 0.98
C HIS A 25 3.03 11.76 0.78
N SER A 26 3.12 12.83 1.56
CA SER A 26 4.25 13.76 1.50
C SER A 26 5.56 13.04 1.81
N GLU A 27 5.61 12.25 2.86
CA GLU A 27 6.80 11.49 3.22
C GLU A 27 7.18 10.49 2.13
N SER A 28 6.20 9.83 1.51
CA SER A 28 6.44 8.88 0.43
C SER A 28 7.05 9.54 -0.81
N VAL A 29 6.55 10.71 -1.18
CA VAL A 29 6.97 11.40 -2.42
C VAL A 29 8.23 12.24 -2.20
N LEU A 30 8.29 12.97 -1.08
CA LEU A 30 9.34 13.95 -0.82
C LEU A 30 10.39 13.47 0.18
N GLY A 31 10.16 12.35 0.86
CA GLY A 31 11.06 11.83 1.88
C GLY A 31 11.02 12.63 3.18
N CYS A 32 10.05 13.53 3.36
CA CYS A 32 9.93 14.35 4.56
C CYS A 32 8.49 14.72 4.85
N GLU A 33 8.22 15.12 6.09
CA GLU A 33 6.89 15.51 6.55
C GLU A 33 6.56 16.96 6.18
N PHE A 34 6.40 17.20 4.89
CA PHE A 34 6.04 18.53 4.38
C PHE A 34 4.54 18.56 4.12
N THR A 35 3.81 19.42 4.83
CA THR A 35 2.34 19.41 4.80
C THR A 35 1.72 20.42 3.84
N ASP A 36 2.45 21.47 3.44
CA ASP A 36 1.92 22.46 2.51
C ASP A 36 1.64 21.81 1.15
N GLY A 37 0.38 21.86 0.71
CA GLY A 37 -0.02 21.26 -0.56
C GLY A 37 -0.12 19.74 -0.56
N ALA A 38 0.24 19.06 0.53
CA ALA A 38 0.24 17.60 0.60
C ALA A 38 -1.14 16.99 0.36
N LYS A 39 -2.18 17.59 0.94
CA LYS A 39 -3.55 17.11 0.74
C LYS A 39 -3.99 17.25 -0.71
N LYS A 40 -3.67 18.38 -1.35
CA LYS A 40 -3.97 18.60 -2.76
C LYS A 40 -3.27 17.58 -3.65
N ASP A 41 -1.99 17.34 -3.36
CA ASP A 41 -1.21 16.36 -4.11
C ASP A 41 -1.76 14.95 -3.93
N LEU A 42 -2.20 14.61 -2.72
CA LEU A 42 -2.83 13.31 -2.46
C LEU A 42 -4.15 13.18 -3.23
N ILE A 43 -4.97 14.22 -3.28
CA ILE A 43 -6.21 14.21 -4.06
C ILE A 43 -5.91 13.93 -5.53
N GLU A 44 -4.91 14.59 -6.11
CA GLU A 44 -4.53 14.36 -7.51
C GLU A 44 -4.01 12.95 -7.73
N TYR A 45 -3.25 12.41 -6.78
CA TYR A 45 -2.78 11.03 -6.84
C TYR A 45 -3.94 10.03 -6.82
N VAL A 46 -4.88 10.20 -5.89
CA VAL A 46 -6.05 9.32 -5.78
C VAL A 46 -6.89 9.37 -7.05
N LYS A 47 -7.13 10.57 -7.59
CA LYS A 47 -7.86 10.74 -8.86
C LYS A 47 -7.16 10.00 -9.99
N GLY A 48 -5.86 10.16 -10.11
CA GLY A 48 -5.08 9.52 -11.17
C GLY A 48 -5.15 8.00 -11.07
N MET A 49 -4.96 7.45 -9.87
CA MET A 49 -5.01 6.01 -9.67
C MET A 49 -6.41 5.46 -9.99
N ASN A 50 -7.45 6.10 -9.47
CA ASN A 50 -8.83 5.63 -9.69
C ASN A 50 -9.26 5.74 -11.15
N ASN A 51 -8.97 6.86 -11.80
CA ASN A 51 -9.53 7.17 -13.12
C ASN A 51 -8.72 6.62 -14.29
N TYR A 52 -7.39 6.59 -14.18
CA TYR A 52 -6.54 6.14 -15.30
C TYR A 52 -6.11 4.68 -15.17
N TYR A 53 -5.95 4.18 -13.94
CA TYR A 53 -5.42 2.83 -13.73
C TYR A 53 -6.44 1.89 -13.11
N GLY A 54 -7.60 2.39 -12.66
CA GLY A 54 -8.59 1.58 -11.97
C GLY A 54 -8.08 1.03 -10.64
N SER A 55 -7.11 1.70 -10.03
CA SER A 55 -6.48 1.26 -8.80
C SER A 55 -7.08 1.95 -7.59
N ASP A 56 -7.15 1.22 -6.48
CA ASP A 56 -7.62 1.73 -5.19
C ASP A 56 -6.43 2.18 -4.35
N VAL A 57 -6.56 3.32 -3.69
CA VAL A 57 -5.55 3.82 -2.75
C VAL A 57 -6.10 3.67 -1.34
N PHE A 58 -5.36 2.97 -0.49
CA PHE A 58 -5.72 2.76 0.91
C PHE A 58 -4.79 3.52 1.82
N ALA A 59 -5.36 4.18 2.82
CA ALA A 59 -4.59 4.69 3.94
C ALA A 59 -4.52 3.58 5.00
N ILE A 60 -3.35 3.39 5.58
CA ILE A 60 -3.09 2.36 6.59
C ILE A 60 -3.11 3.05 7.96
N TYR A 61 -3.96 2.58 8.85
CA TYR A 61 -4.06 3.09 10.22
C TYR A 61 -3.77 2.01 11.23
N THR A 62 -3.03 2.36 12.27
CA THR A 62 -2.90 1.50 13.44
C THR A 62 -3.91 1.96 14.49
N SER A 63 -4.38 1.04 15.31
CA SER A 63 -5.38 1.32 16.34
C SER A 63 -4.91 2.44 17.28
N GLY A 64 -5.76 3.44 17.50
CA GLY A 64 -5.46 4.57 18.36
C GLY A 64 -4.69 5.71 17.72
N GLU A 65 -4.25 5.57 16.48
CA GLU A 65 -3.53 6.62 15.76
C GLU A 65 -4.48 7.47 14.91
N GLU A 66 -4.31 8.79 14.97
CA GLU A 66 -5.12 9.70 14.16
C GLU A 66 -4.58 9.85 12.74
N LEU A 67 -3.25 9.88 12.60
CA LEU A 67 -2.62 10.02 11.30
C LEU A 67 -2.34 8.65 10.69
N SER A 68 -2.41 8.59 9.38
CA SER A 68 -2.10 7.37 8.64
C SER A 68 -0.64 6.95 8.87
N SER A 69 -0.42 5.66 9.07
CA SER A 69 0.91 5.07 9.20
C SER A 69 1.55 4.78 7.83
N GLY A 70 0.75 4.82 6.76
CA GLY A 70 1.25 4.54 5.43
C GLY A 70 0.15 4.55 4.39
N LEU A 71 0.53 4.21 3.16
CA LEU A 71 -0.38 4.14 2.01
C LEU A 71 -0.10 2.88 1.22
N MET A 72 -1.13 2.34 0.59
CA MET A 72 -1.00 1.18 -0.27
C MET A 72 -1.91 1.35 -1.48
N THR A 73 -1.37 1.16 -2.67
CA THR A 73 -2.14 1.24 -3.92
C THR A 73 -2.28 -0.16 -4.50
N VAL A 74 -3.50 -0.54 -4.81
CA VAL A 74 -3.83 -1.90 -5.24
C VAL A 74 -4.70 -1.87 -6.49
N CYS A 75 -4.37 -2.72 -7.44
CA CYS A 75 -5.15 -2.91 -8.66
C CYS A 75 -5.76 -4.31 -8.67
N SER A 76 -7.05 -4.40 -9.00
CA SER A 76 -7.74 -5.67 -9.19
C SER A 76 -8.12 -5.80 -10.67
N ASN A 77 -7.62 -6.84 -11.33
CA ASN A 77 -7.86 -7.06 -12.75
C ASN A 77 -9.07 -7.97 -13.05
N GLY A 78 -9.76 -8.43 -12.00
CA GLY A 78 -10.91 -9.31 -12.17
C GLY A 78 -10.58 -10.75 -12.50
N ASP A 79 -9.31 -11.13 -12.46
CA ASP A 79 -8.84 -12.49 -12.75
C ASP A 79 -8.62 -13.33 -11.48
N GLY A 80 -9.05 -12.83 -10.33
CA GLY A 80 -8.86 -13.47 -9.04
C GLY A 80 -7.53 -13.11 -8.40
N GLU A 81 -6.76 -12.22 -8.98
CA GLU A 81 -5.50 -11.74 -8.42
C GLU A 81 -5.54 -10.22 -8.27
N ILE A 82 -4.91 -9.73 -7.20
CA ILE A 82 -4.72 -8.31 -7.00
C ILE A 82 -3.22 -8.01 -7.06
N ALA A 83 -2.91 -6.80 -7.49
CA ALA A 83 -1.51 -6.36 -7.59
C ALA A 83 -1.29 -5.17 -6.66
N ILE A 84 -0.27 -5.26 -5.81
CA ILE A 84 0.18 -4.12 -5.03
C ILE A 84 1.10 -3.32 -5.92
N GLU A 85 0.70 -2.10 -6.25
CA GLU A 85 1.47 -1.21 -7.10
C GLU A 85 2.41 -0.33 -6.29
N ASP A 86 2.02 -0.02 -5.05
CA ASP A 86 2.82 0.78 -4.15
C ASP A 86 2.46 0.42 -2.70
N LEU A 87 3.47 0.38 -1.85
CA LEU A 87 3.31 0.17 -0.41
C LEU A 87 4.33 1.03 0.31
N PHE A 88 3.86 1.97 1.08
CA PHE A 88 4.71 2.86 1.85
C PHE A 88 4.29 2.86 3.32
N VAL A 89 5.26 2.67 4.21
CA VAL A 89 5.06 2.79 5.66
C VAL A 89 5.96 3.93 6.13
N ARG A 90 5.39 4.88 6.86
CA ARG A 90 6.15 6.03 7.37
C ARG A 90 7.31 5.54 8.23
N GLU A 91 8.43 6.25 8.17
CA GLU A 91 9.64 5.87 8.89
C GLU A 91 9.39 5.65 10.38
N ALA A 92 8.61 6.54 11.01
CA ALA A 92 8.27 6.44 12.43
C ALA A 92 7.45 5.20 12.78
N ALA A 93 6.81 4.58 11.79
CA ALA A 93 5.95 3.41 11.97
C ALA A 93 6.61 2.10 11.52
N ARG A 94 7.82 2.15 10.98
CA ARG A 94 8.52 0.96 10.47
C ARG A 94 8.98 0.03 11.59
N LYS A 95 9.28 -1.22 11.21
CA LYS A 95 9.77 -2.29 12.11
C LYS A 95 8.75 -2.71 13.18
N ARG A 96 7.46 -2.47 12.90
CA ARG A 96 6.36 -2.84 13.80
C ARG A 96 5.41 -3.86 13.15
N GLY A 97 5.77 -4.41 12.00
CA GLY A 97 4.92 -5.37 11.29
C GLY A 97 3.73 -4.76 10.56
N ILE A 98 3.71 -3.44 10.37
CA ILE A 98 2.57 -2.74 9.76
C ILE A 98 2.40 -3.12 8.28
N GLY A 99 3.50 -3.17 7.53
CA GLY A 99 3.45 -3.56 6.12
C GLY A 99 2.88 -4.96 5.92
N ARG A 100 3.34 -5.91 6.73
CA ARG A 100 2.83 -7.28 6.71
C ARG A 100 1.34 -7.33 7.04
N ALA A 101 0.96 -6.65 8.13
CA ALA A 101 -0.44 -6.63 8.56
C ALA A 101 -1.35 -5.96 7.52
N ALA A 102 -0.87 -4.92 6.84
CA ALA A 102 -1.62 -4.26 5.78
C ALA A 102 -1.86 -5.20 4.59
N ILE A 103 -0.85 -5.97 4.20
CA ILE A 103 -0.99 -6.95 3.11
C ILE A 103 -1.99 -8.05 3.52
N GLU A 104 -1.90 -8.53 4.76
CA GLU A 104 -2.85 -9.53 5.27
C GLU A 104 -4.29 -9.01 5.30
N ALA A 105 -4.47 -7.72 5.57
CA ALA A 105 -5.80 -7.08 5.62
C ALA A 105 -6.46 -6.99 4.23
N LEU A 106 -5.70 -7.11 3.15
CA LEU A 106 -6.25 -7.06 1.79
C LEU A 106 -7.26 -8.17 1.52
N ALA A 107 -7.12 -9.31 2.17
CA ALA A 107 -8.07 -10.42 1.99
C ALA A 107 -9.51 -10.00 2.37
N GLY A 108 -9.66 -9.13 3.36
CA GLY A 108 -10.96 -8.59 3.75
C GLY A 108 -11.52 -7.56 2.77
N GLU A 109 -10.64 -6.81 2.12
CA GLU A 109 -11.05 -5.80 1.14
C GLU A 109 -11.37 -6.40 -0.24
N TYR A 110 -10.74 -7.52 -0.56
CA TYR A 110 -10.93 -8.22 -1.84
C TYR A 110 -11.24 -9.69 -1.57
N PRO A 111 -12.46 -9.98 -1.08
CA PRO A 111 -12.81 -11.34 -0.65
C PRO A 111 -12.77 -12.39 -1.76
N ASP A 112 -12.89 -11.97 -3.02
CA ASP A 112 -12.83 -12.88 -4.15
C ASP A 112 -11.41 -13.09 -4.68
N ALA A 113 -10.43 -12.37 -4.16
CA ALA A 113 -9.04 -12.51 -4.59
C ALA A 113 -8.42 -13.78 -4.00
N ARG A 114 -7.72 -14.53 -4.85
CA ARG A 114 -7.03 -15.77 -4.46
C ARG A 114 -5.55 -15.56 -4.22
N ALA A 115 -4.98 -14.50 -4.79
CA ALA A 115 -3.57 -14.22 -4.67
C ALA A 115 -3.28 -12.74 -4.80
N VAL A 116 -2.16 -12.33 -4.23
CA VAL A 116 -1.61 -10.99 -4.39
C VAL A 116 -0.24 -11.09 -5.05
N LYS A 117 0.03 -10.21 -6.00
CA LYS A 117 1.33 -10.14 -6.69
C LYS A 117 1.88 -8.72 -6.61
N LEU A 118 3.19 -8.61 -6.79
CA LEU A 118 3.88 -7.32 -6.81
C LEU A 118 5.22 -7.44 -7.51
N TYR A 119 5.74 -6.30 -7.94
CA TYR A 119 7.12 -6.19 -8.39
C TYR A 119 7.94 -5.57 -7.27
N SER A 120 9.07 -6.19 -6.95
CA SER A 120 9.92 -5.78 -5.84
C SER A 120 11.28 -5.30 -6.31
N LEU A 121 11.75 -4.22 -5.72
CA LEU A 121 13.16 -3.86 -5.78
C LEU A 121 13.98 -4.92 -5.05
N LYS A 122 15.23 -5.10 -5.48
CA LYS A 122 16.12 -6.08 -4.86
C LYS A 122 16.25 -5.86 -3.34
N SER A 123 16.29 -4.61 -2.92
CA SER A 123 16.41 -4.25 -1.50
C SER A 123 15.23 -4.68 -0.63
N ALA A 124 14.05 -4.93 -1.23
CA ALA A 124 12.84 -5.32 -0.52
C ALA A 124 12.52 -6.81 -0.62
N GLU A 125 13.28 -7.58 -1.42
CA GLU A 125 12.97 -8.99 -1.67
C GLU A 125 12.93 -9.82 -0.40
N GLU A 126 13.86 -9.60 0.52
CA GLU A 126 13.91 -10.36 1.77
C GLU A 126 12.67 -10.12 2.63
N PHE A 127 12.16 -8.89 2.65
CA PHE A 127 10.93 -8.59 3.36
C PHE A 127 9.75 -9.42 2.81
N TYR A 128 9.60 -9.48 1.49
CA TYR A 128 8.50 -10.23 0.88
C TYR A 128 8.66 -11.73 1.09
N ARG A 129 9.89 -12.23 1.02
CA ARG A 129 10.16 -13.65 1.29
C ARG A 129 9.76 -14.02 2.72
N ARG A 130 10.08 -13.19 3.69
CA ARG A 130 9.74 -13.44 5.10
C ARG A 130 8.25 -13.50 5.37
N ILE A 131 7.46 -12.73 4.64
CA ILE A 131 6.01 -12.70 4.87
C ILE A 131 5.25 -13.68 3.98
N GLY A 132 5.96 -14.57 3.30
CA GLY A 132 5.35 -15.70 2.62
C GLY A 132 5.14 -15.55 1.12
N PHE A 133 5.74 -14.54 0.50
CA PHE A 133 5.72 -14.43 -0.96
C PHE A 133 6.76 -15.35 -1.59
N ASP A 134 6.41 -15.90 -2.73
CA ASP A 134 7.32 -16.69 -3.56
C ASP A 134 7.75 -15.86 -4.76
N GLN A 135 9.03 -15.96 -5.09
CA GLN A 135 9.57 -15.31 -6.28
C GLN A 135 9.13 -16.07 -7.53
N ILE A 136 8.44 -15.38 -8.43
CA ILE A 136 7.94 -15.96 -9.67
C ILE A 136 8.96 -15.77 -10.79
N SER A 137 9.59 -14.59 -10.86
CA SER A 137 10.65 -14.34 -11.82
C SER A 137 11.72 -13.47 -11.18
N PRO A 138 13.01 -13.68 -11.58
CA PRO A 138 14.09 -12.83 -11.07
C PRO A 138 14.00 -11.42 -11.63
N ALA A 139 14.82 -10.52 -11.07
CA ALA A 139 14.90 -9.15 -11.55
C ALA A 139 15.26 -9.12 -13.04
N ASP A 140 14.50 -8.34 -13.80
CA ASP A 140 14.75 -8.11 -15.22
C ASP A 140 15.67 -6.89 -15.42
N ASN A 141 15.72 -6.36 -16.66
CA ASN A 141 16.51 -5.17 -16.98
C ASN A 141 16.10 -3.93 -16.21
N LYS A 142 14.93 -3.93 -15.58
CA LYS A 142 14.41 -2.85 -14.77
C LYS A 142 14.73 -3.04 -13.28
N CYS A 143 15.47 -4.09 -12.96
CA CYS A 143 15.86 -4.45 -11.59
C CYS A 143 14.67 -4.75 -10.67
N LEU A 144 13.55 -5.19 -11.24
CA LEU A 144 12.35 -5.59 -10.49
C LEU A 144 12.09 -7.08 -10.66
N SER A 145 11.85 -7.76 -9.55
CA SER A 145 11.45 -9.16 -9.55
C SER A 145 9.95 -9.26 -9.25
N LEU A 146 9.31 -10.30 -9.79
CA LEU A 146 7.88 -10.56 -9.60
C LEU A 146 7.69 -11.57 -8.47
N TRP A 147 6.80 -11.22 -7.53
CA TRP A 147 6.49 -12.02 -6.35
C TRP A 147 4.98 -12.24 -6.25
N ARG A 148 4.61 -13.40 -5.71
CA ARG A 148 3.20 -13.78 -5.56
C ARG A 148 2.98 -14.51 -4.24
N LYS A 149 1.85 -14.23 -3.61
CA LYS A 149 1.41 -14.94 -2.40
C LYS A 149 -0.05 -15.32 -2.54
N GLU A 150 -0.38 -16.57 -2.24
CA GLU A 150 -1.78 -16.99 -2.19
C GLU A 150 -2.44 -16.43 -0.93
N LEU A 151 -3.69 -16.01 -1.09
CA LEU A 151 -4.52 -15.52 0.01
C LEU A 151 -5.44 -16.65 0.46
N ASP A 152 -5.51 -16.84 1.76
CA ASP A 152 -6.38 -17.87 2.37
C ASP A 152 -7.82 -17.41 2.47
#